data_c20843d4a49f2810b03e0cf6c278fee9
#
_entry.id   c20843d4a49f2810b03e0cf6c278fee9
#
_cell.length_a   1.000
_cell.length_b   1.000
_cell.length_c   1.000
_cell.angle_alpha   90.00
_cell.angle_beta   90.00
_cell.angle_gamma   90.00
#
_symmetry.space_group_name_H-M   'P 1'
#
loop_
_entity.id
_entity.type
_entity.pdbx_description
1 polymer ?
#
loop_
_entity_poly.entity_id
_entity_poly.type
_entity_poly.pdbx_seq_one_letter_code
_entity_poly.pdbx_strand_id
1 'polypeptide(L)'
;MNGFACVACAQVDFPRRLLCPSCGCDEFIEVEACKGRVEDVTALHHRAGKAGEDIAYIATVLTQAGPRVIARLERLLAPGTVVSLRVESDGAIVGSSD
;
A
#
# COMPACT_ATOMS: atom_id res chain seq x y z
N MET A 1 -2.50 6.79 5.68
CA MET A 1 -1.81 6.91 4.37
C MET A 1 -2.68 7.71 3.42
N ASN A 2 -2.08 8.64 2.71
CA ASN A 2 -2.81 9.47 1.76
C ASN A 2 -2.32 9.21 0.34
N GLY A 3 -3.25 9.08 -0.60
CA GLY A 3 -2.96 9.10 -2.02
C GLY A 3 -3.04 10.52 -2.56
N PHE A 4 -2.65 10.70 -3.81
CA PHE A 4 -2.66 12.00 -4.47
C PHE A 4 -3.45 11.88 -5.77
N ALA A 5 -4.53 12.66 -5.87
CA ALA A 5 -5.38 12.68 -7.04
C ALA A 5 -5.04 13.88 -7.93
N CYS A 6 -4.85 13.62 -9.22
CA CYS A 6 -4.65 14.67 -10.20
C CYS A 6 -5.91 15.51 -10.33
N VAL A 7 -5.78 16.84 -10.26
CA VAL A 7 -6.94 17.74 -10.36
C VAL A 7 -7.54 17.79 -11.77
N ALA A 8 -6.77 17.40 -12.79
CA ALA A 8 -7.23 17.45 -14.19
C ALA A 8 -7.93 16.17 -14.63
N CYS A 9 -7.41 14.99 -14.31
CA CYS A 9 -7.96 13.72 -14.78
C CYS A 9 -8.45 12.80 -13.67
N ALA A 10 -8.32 13.20 -12.41
CA ALA A 10 -8.74 12.45 -11.22
C ALA A 10 -8.00 11.13 -11.01
N GLN A 11 -6.91 10.87 -11.72
CA GLN A 11 -6.10 9.70 -11.46
C GLN A 11 -5.43 9.79 -10.10
N VAL A 12 -5.51 8.72 -9.31
CA VAL A 12 -4.92 8.66 -7.97
C VAL A 12 -3.65 7.83 -8.02
N ASP A 13 -2.59 8.38 -7.45
CA ASP A 13 -1.29 7.73 -7.34
C ASP A 13 -0.77 7.76 -5.91
N PHE A 14 0.11 6.83 -5.62
CA PHE A 14 0.90 6.80 -4.40
C PHE A 14 2.29 6.22 -4.73
N PRO A 15 3.37 6.89 -4.35
CA PRO A 15 3.45 8.21 -3.73
C PRO A 15 3.18 9.36 -4.71
N ARG A 16 3.24 10.60 -4.19
CA ARG A 16 3.05 11.78 -5.03
C ARG A 16 4.08 11.83 -6.14
N ARG A 17 3.61 12.11 -7.35
CA ARG A 17 4.47 12.27 -8.51
C ARG A 17 4.66 13.73 -8.85
N LEU A 18 5.74 14.05 -9.56
CA LEU A 18 5.96 15.42 -10.03
C LEU A 18 4.96 15.81 -11.11
N LEU A 19 4.64 14.86 -11.99
CA LEU A 19 3.66 15.04 -13.06
C LEU A 19 2.74 13.83 -13.08
N CYS A 20 1.48 14.06 -13.44
CA CYS A 20 0.53 12.98 -13.63
C CYS A 20 0.96 12.13 -14.85
N PRO A 21 1.11 10.81 -14.71
CA PRO A 21 1.53 9.97 -15.82
C PRO A 21 0.48 9.86 -16.92
N SER A 22 -0.79 10.20 -16.63
CA SER A 22 -1.85 10.15 -17.63
C SER A 22 -2.00 11.43 -18.43
N CYS A 23 -1.91 12.61 -17.80
CA CYS A 23 -2.19 13.88 -18.48
C CYS A 23 -1.09 14.92 -18.35
N GLY A 24 -0.06 14.67 -17.56
CA GLY A 24 1.07 15.59 -17.37
C GLY A 24 0.81 16.78 -16.45
N CYS A 25 -0.33 16.83 -15.78
CA CYS A 25 -0.64 17.88 -14.81
C CYS A 25 0.27 17.78 -13.59
N ASP A 26 0.65 18.90 -13.01
CA ASP A 26 1.51 18.96 -11.82
C ASP A 26 0.77 19.27 -10.52
N GLU A 27 -0.54 19.44 -10.58
CA GLU A 27 -1.37 19.73 -9.42
C GLU A 27 -2.10 18.49 -8.94
N PHE A 28 -2.00 18.25 -7.62
CA PHE A 28 -2.61 17.10 -6.96
C PHE A 28 -3.31 17.54 -5.69
N ILE A 29 -4.38 16.83 -5.34
CA ILE A 29 -5.01 16.95 -4.03
C ILE A 29 -4.79 15.67 -3.27
N GLU A 30 -4.68 15.76 -1.94
CA GLU A 30 -4.59 14.59 -1.09
C GLU A 30 -5.96 13.93 -0.95
N VAL A 31 -5.97 12.61 -1.10
CA VAL A 31 -7.18 11.80 -0.86
C VAL A 31 -6.84 10.74 0.18
N GLU A 32 -7.80 10.44 1.04
CA GLU A 32 -7.59 9.46 2.09
C GLU A 32 -7.52 8.06 1.51
N ALA A 33 -6.49 7.30 1.90
CA ALA A 33 -6.27 5.93 1.48
C ALA A 33 -5.83 5.08 2.69
N CYS A 34 -6.54 5.19 3.81
CA CYS A 34 -6.19 4.52 5.06
C CYS A 34 -6.70 3.09 5.15
N LYS A 35 -7.52 2.64 4.21
CA LYS A 35 -8.04 1.28 4.16
C LYS A 35 -7.89 0.69 2.77
N GLY A 36 -7.84 -0.63 2.71
CA GLY A 36 -7.76 -1.34 1.45
C GLY A 36 -8.20 -2.77 1.60
N ARG A 37 -8.28 -3.46 0.49
CA ARG A 37 -8.61 -4.88 0.43
C ARG A 37 -7.41 -5.66 -0.08
N VAL A 38 -7.06 -6.72 0.63
CA VAL A 38 -6.00 -7.64 0.21
C VAL A 38 -6.44 -8.35 -1.07
N GLU A 39 -5.63 -8.25 -2.11
CA GLU A 39 -5.87 -8.96 -3.37
C GLU A 39 -5.02 -10.22 -3.46
N ASP A 40 -3.77 -10.13 -3.02
CA ASP A 40 -2.81 -11.22 -3.11
C ASP A 40 -1.83 -11.16 -1.96
N VAL A 41 -1.35 -12.29 -1.49
CA VAL A 41 -0.41 -12.38 -0.36
C VAL A 41 0.69 -13.36 -0.71
N THR A 42 1.93 -12.97 -0.42
CA THR A 42 3.11 -13.82 -0.56
C THR A 42 3.86 -13.87 0.76
N ALA A 43 4.21 -15.08 1.20
CA ALA A 43 5.06 -15.26 2.36
C ALA A 43 6.52 -15.27 1.91
N LEU A 44 7.32 -14.39 2.51
CA LEU A 44 8.76 -14.34 2.27
C LEU A 44 9.48 -14.90 3.49
N HIS A 45 10.31 -15.92 3.26
CA HIS A 45 11.14 -16.48 4.29
C HIS A 45 12.48 -15.75 4.30
N HIS A 46 12.72 -14.99 5.36
CA HIS A 46 14.00 -14.35 5.57
C HIS A 46 14.95 -15.30 6.31
N ARG A 47 16.05 -15.67 5.65
CA ARG A 47 17.17 -16.30 6.33
C ARG A 47 18.12 -15.18 6.78
N ALA A 48 17.96 -14.74 8.00
CA ALA A 48 18.79 -13.69 8.54
C ALA A 48 20.07 -14.24 9.23
N GLY A 49 20.46 -15.48 8.98
CA GLY A 49 21.67 -16.05 9.55
C GLY A 49 21.65 -16.20 11.08
N LYS A 50 20.56 -15.95 11.74
CA LYS A 50 20.36 -16.17 13.17
C LYS A 50 19.21 -17.14 13.37
N ALA A 51 19.26 -17.88 14.46
CA ALA A 51 18.21 -18.80 14.84
C ALA A 51 16.87 -18.08 15.01
N GLY A 52 16.05 -18.14 14.00
CA GLY A 52 14.74 -17.50 13.99
C GLY A 52 14.31 -17.33 12.55
N GLU A 53 13.29 -18.06 12.15
CA GLU A 53 12.66 -17.85 10.86
C GLU A 53 11.76 -16.63 10.97
N ASP A 54 12.18 -15.52 10.36
CA ASP A 54 11.32 -14.39 10.17
C ASP A 54 10.54 -14.59 8.88
N ILE A 55 9.25 -14.83 9.01
CA ILE A 55 8.35 -14.89 7.88
C ILE A 55 7.71 -13.52 7.75
N ALA A 56 7.99 -12.86 6.63
CA ALA A 56 7.32 -11.62 6.28
C ALA A 56 6.20 -11.91 5.30
N TYR A 57 5.03 -11.36 5.56
CA TYR A 57 3.90 -11.46 4.64
C TYR A 57 3.79 -10.17 3.87
N ILE A 58 3.85 -10.26 2.55
CA ILE A 58 3.76 -9.12 1.64
C ILE A 58 2.46 -9.27 0.85
N ALA A 59 1.67 -8.22 0.81
CA ALA A 59 0.39 -8.24 0.13
C ALA A 59 0.28 -7.12 -0.89
N THR A 60 -0.41 -7.42 -1.99
CA THR A 60 -0.93 -6.40 -2.88
C THR A 60 -2.29 -5.98 -2.34
N VAL A 61 -2.44 -4.71 -2.06
CA VAL A 61 -3.67 -4.16 -1.46
C VAL A 61 -4.26 -3.12 -2.39
N LEU A 62 -5.54 -3.31 -2.75
CA LEU A 62 -6.30 -2.32 -3.48
C LEU A 62 -6.84 -1.30 -2.48
N THR A 63 -6.32 -0.08 -2.54
CA THR A 63 -6.72 0.97 -1.61
C THR A 63 -8.13 1.49 -1.93
N GLN A 64 -8.79 2.06 -0.93
CA GLN A 64 -10.10 2.68 -1.11
C GLN A 64 -10.09 3.85 -2.10
N ALA A 65 -8.94 4.47 -2.32
CA ALA A 65 -8.78 5.57 -3.26
C ALA A 65 -8.50 5.11 -4.70
N GLY A 66 -8.24 3.82 -4.91
CA GLY A 66 -8.04 3.22 -6.23
C GLY A 66 -6.68 2.61 -6.50
N PRO A 67 -5.55 3.25 -6.14
CA PRO A 67 -4.25 2.66 -6.45
C PRO A 67 -3.97 1.40 -5.63
N ARG A 68 -3.25 0.47 -6.26
CA ARG A 68 -2.73 -0.71 -5.58
C ARG A 68 -1.38 -0.40 -4.97
N VAL A 69 -1.19 -0.87 -3.75
CA VAL A 69 0.08 -0.69 -3.04
C VAL A 69 0.58 -2.03 -2.52
N ILE A 70 1.88 -2.10 -2.29
CA ILE A 70 2.50 -3.26 -1.65
C ILE A 70 2.59 -2.96 -0.15
N ALA A 71 1.97 -3.80 0.66
CA ALA A 71 1.94 -3.62 2.09
C ALA A 71 2.53 -4.83 2.81
N ARG A 72 3.19 -4.58 3.92
CA ARG A 72 3.65 -5.63 4.83
C ARG A 72 2.52 -5.96 5.79
N LEU A 73 2.27 -7.25 5.99
CA LEU A 73 1.27 -7.73 6.94
C LEU A 73 1.96 -8.36 8.15
N GLU A 74 1.37 -8.18 9.33
CA GLU A 74 1.88 -8.81 10.56
C GLU A 74 1.56 -10.30 10.63
N ARG A 75 0.54 -10.73 9.91
CA ARG A 75 0.10 -12.12 9.86
C ARG A 75 -0.50 -12.43 8.49
N LEU A 76 -0.64 -13.70 8.18
CA LEU A 76 -1.28 -14.13 6.94
C LEU A 76 -2.77 -13.80 6.97
N LEU A 77 -3.20 -13.04 5.97
CA LEU A 77 -4.61 -12.68 5.78
C LEU A 77 -5.09 -13.21 4.44
N ALA A 78 -6.34 -13.65 4.40
CA ALA A 78 -6.93 -14.15 3.17
C ALA A 78 -7.19 -13.03 2.16
N PRO A 79 -7.12 -13.30 0.84
CA PRO A 79 -7.57 -12.34 -0.15
C PRO A 79 -9.02 -11.92 0.10
N GLY A 80 -9.31 -10.63 -0.08
CA GLY A 80 -10.60 -10.04 0.22
C GLY A 80 -10.73 -9.45 1.62
N THR A 81 -9.74 -9.67 2.49
CA THR A 81 -9.73 -9.09 3.84
C THR A 81 -9.52 -7.58 3.75
N VAL A 82 -10.32 -6.82 4.50
CA VAL A 82 -10.15 -5.38 4.62
C VAL A 82 -9.10 -5.10 5.69
N VAL A 83 -8.14 -4.25 5.35
CA VAL A 83 -7.04 -3.90 6.25
C VAL A 83 -6.95 -2.39 6.40
N SER A 84 -6.46 -1.95 7.55
CA SER A 84 -6.07 -0.56 7.77
C SER A 84 -4.62 -0.40 7.35
N LEU A 85 -4.34 0.67 6.62
CA LEU A 85 -3.02 0.95 6.07
C LEU A 85 -2.38 2.12 6.81
N ARG A 86 -1.09 1.97 7.11
CA ARG A 86 -0.29 3.05 7.68
C ARG A 86 1.11 3.04 7.07
N VAL A 87 1.75 4.19 7.09
CA VAL A 87 3.14 4.33 6.65
C VAL A 87 4.03 4.42 7.89
N GLU A 88 5.01 3.53 7.96
CA GLU A 88 6.00 3.55 9.03
C GLU A 88 7.05 4.65 8.79
N SER A 89 7.86 4.94 9.81
CA SER A 89 8.88 5.99 9.72
C SER A 89 9.94 5.74 8.64
N ASP A 90 10.14 4.48 8.25
CA ASP A 90 11.06 4.11 7.18
C ASP A 90 10.43 4.16 5.78
N GLY A 91 9.17 4.57 5.67
CA GLY A 91 8.44 4.64 4.42
C GLY A 91 7.71 3.35 4.04
N ALA A 92 7.84 2.29 4.81
CA ALA A 92 7.14 1.03 4.54
C ALA A 92 5.65 1.16 4.83
N ILE A 93 4.83 0.56 3.98
CA ILE A 93 3.39 0.51 4.19
C ILE A 93 3.06 -0.78 4.94
N VAL A 94 2.31 -0.65 6.02
CA VAL A 94 1.89 -1.78 6.84
C VAL A 94 0.38 -1.87 6.86
N GLY A 95 -0.14 -3.08 6.60
CA GLY A 95 -1.56 -3.37 6.69
C GLY A 95 -1.86 -4.21 7.92
N SER A 96 -2.94 -3.89 8.61
CA SER A 96 -3.41 -4.67 9.74
C SER A 96 -4.91 -4.86 9.65
N SER A 97 -5.38 -6.05 9.99
CA SER A 97 -6.82 -6.32 10.10
C SER A 97 -7.31 -5.92 11.49
N ASP A 98 -8.51 -5.44 11.54
CA ASP A 98 -9.17 -5.18 12.82
C ASP A 98 -9.59 -6.47 13.52
#